data_3fa54d47a6c4623ab19ae719a3db4ea3
#
_entry.id   3fa54d47a6c4623ab19ae719a3db4ea3
#
_cell.length_a   1.000
_cell.length_b   1.000
_cell.length_c   1.000
_cell.angle_alpha   90.00
_cell.angle_beta   90.00
_cell.angle_gamma   90.00
#
_symmetry.space_group_name_H-M   'P 1'
#
loop_
_entity.id
_entity.type
_entity.pdbx_description
1 polymer ?
#
loop_
_entity_poly.entity_id
_entity_poly.type
_entity_poly.pdbx_seq_one_letter_code
_entity_poly.pdbx_strand_id
1 'polypeptide(L)'
;EDVAIDKSSEDNIVNLIKSKFEDYIKVTKRIPPEIVSTVDSLDDISRLIDTITGHLPLETSKKQEILEILDLNKRAEKLLTFLESHLDVVDVEKKIRGRVKKQMEKSQREYYLNEQIKAAQKELGEISDEGDEFDVLDKKIEKSGMPKEALEKAKSELNKFKQMAPSSAEASVV
;
A
#
# COMPACT_ATOMS: atom_id res chain seq x y z
N GLU A 1 -19.83 38.69 9.49
CA GLU A 1 -18.67 39.57 9.85
C GLU A 1 -17.64 38.67 10.51
N ASP A 2 -16.49 38.53 9.88
CA ASP A 2 -15.39 37.73 10.40
C ASP A 2 -14.75 38.43 11.61
N VAL A 3 -14.38 37.63 12.64
CA VAL A 3 -13.70 38.16 13.83
C VAL A 3 -12.24 38.45 13.47
N ALA A 4 -11.83 39.71 13.59
CA ALA A 4 -10.52 40.20 13.16
C ALA A 4 -9.37 39.61 14.01
N ILE A 5 -8.28 39.28 13.34
CA ILE A 5 -7.00 38.81 13.94
C ILE A 5 -6.04 40.02 13.99
N ASP A 6 -5.07 39.99 14.92
CA ASP A 6 -3.95 40.94 14.94
C ASP A 6 -3.05 40.73 13.71
N LYS A 7 -2.75 41.80 12.94
CA LYS A 7 -2.06 41.75 11.65
C LYS A 7 -0.76 40.90 11.66
N SER A 8 0.01 40.99 12.72
CA SER A 8 1.27 40.24 12.84
C SER A 8 1.07 38.71 12.94
N SER A 9 -0.05 38.30 13.56
CA SER A 9 -0.46 36.90 13.66
C SER A 9 -1.08 36.40 12.35
N GLU A 10 -1.76 37.27 11.64
CA GLU A 10 -2.40 36.98 10.35
C GLU A 10 -1.39 36.61 9.27
N ASP A 11 -0.32 37.38 9.11
CA ASP A 11 0.74 37.12 8.13
C ASP A 11 1.43 35.76 8.39
N ASN A 12 1.63 35.41 9.65
CA ASN A 12 2.21 34.12 10.02
C ASN A 12 1.29 32.96 9.66
N ILE A 13 -0.02 33.09 9.89
CA ILE A 13 -1.01 32.05 9.56
C ILE A 13 -1.13 31.93 8.04
N VAL A 14 -1.17 33.02 7.29
CA VAL A 14 -1.19 33.02 5.82
C VAL A 14 0.00 32.26 5.26
N ASN A 15 1.22 32.58 5.75
CA ASN A 15 2.43 31.89 5.31
C ASN A 15 2.42 30.40 5.65
N LEU A 16 1.92 30.04 6.83
CA LEU A 16 1.80 28.63 7.25
C LEU A 16 0.82 27.87 6.34
N ILE A 17 -0.34 28.44 6.05
CA ILE A 17 -1.34 27.83 5.16
C ILE A 17 -0.77 27.66 3.76
N LYS A 18 -0.11 28.68 3.19
CA LYS A 18 0.53 28.62 1.87
C LYS A 18 1.57 27.49 1.84
N SER A 19 2.46 27.42 2.82
CA SER A 19 3.49 26.37 2.92
C SER A 19 2.90 24.96 3.00
N LYS A 20 1.89 24.75 3.85
CA LYS A 20 1.22 23.44 4.00
C LYS A 20 0.44 23.05 2.73
N PHE A 21 -0.14 24.01 2.05
CA PHE A 21 -0.82 23.79 0.78
C PHE A 21 0.16 23.42 -0.35
N GLU A 22 1.34 24.07 -0.42
CA GLU A 22 2.39 23.66 -1.34
C GLU A 22 2.84 22.21 -1.10
N ASP A 23 3.05 21.81 0.15
CA ASP A 23 3.42 20.43 0.49
C ASP A 23 2.32 19.45 0.07
N TYR A 24 1.06 19.82 0.29
CA TYR A 24 -0.09 19.04 -0.18
C TYR A 24 -0.09 18.87 -1.71
N ILE A 25 0.20 19.93 -2.47
CA ILE A 25 0.27 19.90 -3.94
C ILE A 25 1.40 19.00 -4.44
N LYS A 26 2.59 19.13 -3.85
CA LYS A 26 3.76 18.29 -4.20
C LYS A 26 3.46 16.80 -4.08
N VAL A 27 2.62 16.46 -3.11
CA VAL A 27 2.29 15.07 -2.78
C VAL A 27 1.13 14.55 -3.63
N THR A 28 0.07 15.33 -3.79
CA THR A 28 -1.17 14.89 -4.45
C THR A 28 -1.15 15.06 -5.96
N LYS A 29 -0.46 16.09 -6.47
CA LYS A 29 -0.37 16.46 -7.91
C LYS A 29 -1.75 16.59 -8.59
N ARG A 30 -2.80 16.89 -7.84
CA ARG A 30 -4.19 16.95 -8.35
C ARG A 30 -4.71 18.35 -8.57
N ILE A 31 -3.96 19.38 -8.16
CA ILE A 31 -4.38 20.77 -8.22
C ILE A 31 -3.74 21.44 -9.45
N PRO A 32 -4.53 22.14 -10.28
CA PRO A 32 -4.01 22.87 -11.44
C PRO A 32 -3.01 23.96 -11.02
N PRO A 33 -1.96 24.21 -11.82
CA PRO A 33 -0.94 25.26 -11.53
C PRO A 33 -1.52 26.67 -11.38
N GLU A 34 -2.63 26.95 -12.08
CA GLU A 34 -3.34 28.23 -12.04
C GLU A 34 -3.86 28.53 -10.64
N ILE A 35 -4.34 27.50 -9.92
CA ILE A 35 -4.81 27.64 -8.54
C ILE A 35 -3.66 27.96 -7.59
N VAL A 36 -2.50 27.34 -7.82
CA VAL A 36 -1.29 27.63 -7.03
C VAL A 36 -0.92 29.10 -7.14
N SER A 37 -0.84 29.62 -8.38
CA SER A 37 -0.54 31.03 -8.63
C SER A 37 -1.57 31.97 -8.01
N THR A 38 -2.85 31.57 -8.01
CA THR A 38 -3.92 32.33 -7.36
C THR A 38 -3.74 32.37 -5.85
N VAL A 39 -3.48 31.23 -5.22
CA VAL A 39 -3.24 31.10 -3.77
C VAL A 39 -2.03 31.91 -3.33
N ASP A 40 -0.95 31.90 -4.12
CA ASP A 40 0.28 32.67 -3.82
C ASP A 40 0.03 34.17 -3.83
N SER A 41 -0.87 34.64 -4.69
CA SER A 41 -1.20 36.06 -4.82
C SER A 41 -2.22 36.59 -3.78
N LEU A 42 -2.82 35.69 -2.98
CA LEU A 42 -3.80 36.07 -1.96
C LEU A 42 -3.12 36.38 -0.64
N ASP A 43 -3.38 37.58 -0.10
CA ASP A 43 -2.91 38.00 1.22
C ASP A 43 -4.05 38.05 2.25
N ASP A 44 -5.30 38.05 1.81
CA ASP A 44 -6.47 37.98 2.67
C ASP A 44 -6.72 36.54 3.13
N ILE A 45 -6.66 36.32 4.45
CA ILE A 45 -6.78 35.01 5.06
C ILE A 45 -8.12 34.32 4.79
N SER A 46 -9.23 35.09 4.80
CA SER A 46 -10.56 34.52 4.54
C SER A 46 -10.67 34.00 3.11
N ARG A 47 -10.26 34.81 2.14
CA ARG A 47 -10.22 34.41 0.73
C ARG A 47 -9.27 33.25 0.46
N LEU A 48 -8.11 33.25 1.14
CA LEU A 48 -7.13 32.19 1.03
C LEU A 48 -7.73 30.85 1.47
N ILE A 49 -8.35 30.80 2.66
CA ILE A 49 -9.00 29.60 3.20
C ILE A 49 -10.11 29.12 2.28
N ASP A 50 -10.98 30.02 1.82
CA ASP A 50 -12.11 29.66 0.97
C ASP A 50 -11.64 29.13 -0.39
N THR A 51 -10.63 29.76 -1.00
CA THR A 51 -10.04 29.31 -2.26
C THR A 51 -9.45 27.91 -2.12
N ILE A 52 -8.62 27.67 -1.12
CA ILE A 52 -8.01 26.37 -0.88
C ILE A 52 -9.09 25.32 -0.61
N THR A 53 -10.05 25.61 0.29
CA THR A 53 -11.14 24.68 0.66
C THR A 53 -11.97 24.28 -0.56
N GLY A 54 -12.25 25.24 -1.46
CA GLY A 54 -12.99 25.00 -2.70
C GLY A 54 -12.32 23.96 -3.60
N HIS A 55 -10.99 23.97 -3.67
CA HIS A 55 -10.19 23.10 -4.54
C HIS A 55 -9.70 21.80 -3.88
N LEU A 56 -9.87 21.65 -2.57
CA LEU A 56 -9.58 20.38 -1.90
C LEU A 56 -10.63 19.31 -2.26
N PRO A 57 -10.23 18.03 -2.41
CA PRO A 57 -11.14 16.91 -2.66
C PRO A 57 -11.88 16.49 -1.38
N LEU A 58 -12.53 17.45 -0.74
CA LEU A 58 -13.33 17.25 0.45
C LEU A 58 -14.80 17.01 0.08
N GLU A 59 -15.49 16.22 0.88
CA GLU A 59 -16.94 16.11 0.81
C GLU A 59 -17.61 17.48 1.08
N THR A 60 -18.76 17.74 0.45
CA THR A 60 -19.48 19.00 0.59
C THR A 60 -19.79 19.33 2.05
N SER A 61 -20.12 18.33 2.86
CA SER A 61 -20.34 18.45 4.31
C SER A 61 -19.12 19.04 5.04
N LYS A 62 -17.92 18.60 4.67
CA LYS A 62 -16.65 19.07 5.26
C LYS A 62 -16.32 20.49 4.81
N LYS A 63 -16.57 20.83 3.55
CA LYS A 63 -16.43 22.20 3.05
C LYS A 63 -17.39 23.15 3.78
N GLN A 64 -18.62 22.72 3.98
CA GLN A 64 -19.62 23.46 4.70
C GLN A 64 -19.23 23.69 6.17
N GLU A 65 -18.71 22.65 6.83
CA GLU A 65 -18.19 22.73 8.21
C GLU A 65 -17.12 23.82 8.37
N ILE A 66 -16.22 23.98 7.39
CA ILE A 66 -15.20 25.04 7.40
C ILE A 66 -15.83 26.43 7.19
N LEU A 67 -16.77 26.54 6.25
CA LEU A 67 -17.44 27.82 5.93
C LEU A 67 -18.32 28.34 7.06
N GLU A 68 -18.89 27.46 7.88
CA GLU A 68 -19.74 27.84 9.03
C GLU A 68 -18.93 28.42 10.20
N ILE A 69 -17.61 28.25 10.21
CA ILE A 69 -16.74 28.80 11.26
C ILE A 69 -16.49 30.28 10.99
N LEU A 70 -17.09 31.16 11.77
CA LEU A 70 -16.94 32.61 11.66
C LEU A 70 -15.60 33.15 12.18
N ASP A 71 -14.97 32.42 13.11
CA ASP A 71 -13.67 32.75 13.69
C ASP A 71 -12.56 32.33 12.71
N LEU A 72 -11.82 33.29 12.16
CA LEU A 72 -10.78 33.05 11.15
C LEU A 72 -9.64 32.15 11.67
N ASN A 73 -9.26 32.28 12.96
CA ASN A 73 -8.25 31.40 13.56
C ASN A 73 -8.71 29.94 13.57
N LYS A 74 -9.92 29.70 14.05
CA LYS A 74 -10.49 28.35 14.08
C LYS A 74 -10.72 27.77 12.70
N ARG A 75 -11.09 28.63 11.73
CA ARG A 75 -11.25 28.24 10.33
C ARG A 75 -9.89 27.83 9.73
N ALA A 76 -8.83 28.61 10.01
CA ALA A 76 -7.47 28.29 9.61
C ALA A 76 -6.95 26.98 10.26
N GLU A 77 -7.13 26.80 11.57
CA GLU A 77 -6.79 25.55 12.27
C GLU A 77 -7.50 24.34 11.67
N LYS A 78 -8.78 24.48 11.36
CA LYS A 78 -9.56 23.42 10.76
C LYS A 78 -9.02 23.04 9.38
N LEU A 79 -8.70 24.02 8.53
CA LEU A 79 -8.09 23.80 7.22
C LEU A 79 -6.71 23.12 7.36
N LEU A 80 -5.86 23.63 8.26
CA LEU A 80 -4.53 23.04 8.51
C LEU A 80 -4.63 21.58 8.97
N THR A 81 -5.55 21.29 9.87
CA THR A 81 -5.81 19.91 10.32
C THR A 81 -6.21 19.00 9.17
N PHE A 82 -6.99 19.48 8.22
CA PHE A 82 -7.33 18.72 7.01
C PHE A 82 -6.12 18.48 6.11
N LEU A 83 -5.32 19.52 5.87
CA LEU A 83 -4.12 19.40 5.04
C LEU A 83 -3.11 18.40 5.67
N GLU A 84 -2.87 18.48 6.97
CA GLU A 84 -1.97 17.57 7.69
C GLU A 84 -2.46 16.14 7.69
N SER A 85 -3.72 15.89 8.02
CA SER A 85 -4.26 14.53 8.01
C SER A 85 -4.21 13.89 6.63
N HIS A 86 -4.38 14.66 5.56
CA HIS A 86 -4.21 14.15 4.19
C HIS A 86 -2.75 13.85 3.85
N LEU A 87 -1.80 14.67 4.29
CA LEU A 87 -0.37 14.42 4.11
C LEU A 87 0.05 13.13 4.81
N ASP A 88 -0.39 12.92 6.05
CA ASP A 88 -0.11 11.70 6.83
C ASP A 88 -0.63 10.44 6.13
N VAL A 89 -1.86 10.47 5.61
CA VAL A 89 -2.44 9.34 4.87
C VAL A 89 -1.62 9.01 3.63
N VAL A 90 -1.22 10.03 2.86
CA VAL A 90 -0.42 9.79 1.64
C VAL A 90 0.98 9.27 1.97
N ASP A 91 1.60 9.72 3.05
CA ASP A 91 2.89 9.20 3.49
C ASP A 91 2.80 7.74 3.95
N VAL A 92 1.72 7.37 4.64
CA VAL A 92 1.43 5.98 4.99
C VAL A 92 1.23 5.14 3.73
N GLU A 93 0.44 5.61 2.76
CA GLU A 93 0.26 4.92 1.47
C GLU A 93 1.58 4.72 0.72
N LYS A 94 2.45 5.74 0.66
CA LYS A 94 3.77 5.62 0.03
C LYS A 94 4.64 4.57 0.73
N LYS A 95 4.64 4.56 2.07
CA LYS A 95 5.36 3.55 2.86
C LYS A 95 4.84 2.13 2.60
N ILE A 96 3.51 1.97 2.54
CA ILE A 96 2.88 0.67 2.23
C ILE A 96 3.26 0.23 0.82
N ARG A 97 3.08 1.08 -0.20
CA ARG A 97 3.45 0.77 -1.59
C ARG A 97 4.94 0.41 -1.72
N GLY A 98 5.81 1.14 -1.02
CA GLY A 98 7.24 0.84 -0.99
C GLY A 98 7.55 -0.53 -0.38
N ARG A 99 6.87 -0.91 0.70
CA ARG A 99 7.01 -2.26 1.31
C ARG A 99 6.50 -3.36 0.40
N VAL A 100 5.32 -3.17 -0.19
CA VAL A 100 4.74 -4.14 -1.14
C VAL A 100 5.67 -4.33 -2.34
N LYS A 101 6.19 -3.23 -2.92
CA LYS A 101 7.14 -3.31 -4.03
C LYS A 101 8.40 -4.11 -3.65
N LYS A 102 9.01 -3.80 -2.50
CA LYS A 102 10.19 -4.54 -2.00
C LYS A 102 9.89 -6.02 -1.78
N GLN A 103 8.71 -6.34 -1.25
CA GLN A 103 8.31 -7.74 -1.02
C GLN A 103 8.12 -8.47 -2.35
N MET A 104 7.50 -7.84 -3.34
CA MET A 104 7.34 -8.42 -4.68
C MET A 104 8.69 -8.65 -5.36
N GLU A 105 9.60 -7.65 -5.31
CA GLU A 105 10.95 -7.78 -5.87
C GLU A 105 11.74 -8.92 -5.18
N LYS A 106 11.60 -9.06 -3.87
CA LYS A 106 12.21 -10.15 -3.10
C LYS A 106 11.65 -11.51 -3.55
N SER A 107 10.35 -11.66 -3.62
CA SER A 107 9.70 -12.91 -4.02
C SER A 107 10.04 -13.27 -5.47
N GLN A 108 10.08 -12.31 -6.40
CA GLN A 108 10.51 -12.57 -7.77
C GLN A 108 11.96 -13.03 -7.85
N ARG A 109 12.84 -12.42 -7.05
CA ARG A 109 14.25 -12.81 -6.99
C ARG A 109 14.42 -14.20 -6.38
N GLU A 110 13.68 -14.53 -5.33
CA GLU A 110 13.67 -15.85 -4.71
C GLU A 110 13.19 -16.93 -5.70
N TYR A 111 12.10 -16.63 -6.43
CA TYR A 111 11.60 -17.52 -7.48
C TYR A 111 12.67 -17.75 -8.57
N TYR A 112 13.26 -16.68 -9.08
CA TYR A 112 14.31 -16.79 -10.11
C TYR A 112 15.53 -17.58 -9.65
N LEU A 113 15.98 -17.35 -8.40
CA LEU A 113 17.09 -18.11 -7.84
C LEU A 113 16.75 -19.59 -7.65
N ASN A 114 15.54 -19.90 -7.20
CA ASN A 114 15.09 -21.29 -7.07
C ASN A 114 15.03 -22.00 -8.43
N GLU A 115 14.55 -21.33 -9.47
CA GLU A 115 14.55 -21.88 -10.84
C GLU A 115 15.98 -22.09 -11.38
N GLN A 116 16.90 -21.17 -11.08
CA GLN A 116 18.32 -21.39 -11.42
C GLN A 116 18.93 -22.57 -10.67
N ILE A 117 18.63 -22.73 -9.38
CA ILE A 117 19.10 -23.87 -8.59
C ILE A 117 18.55 -25.18 -9.18
N LYS A 118 17.24 -25.24 -9.48
CA LYS A 118 16.64 -26.43 -10.11
C LYS A 118 17.27 -26.75 -11.46
N ALA A 119 17.50 -25.73 -12.31
CA ALA A 119 18.16 -25.91 -13.60
C ALA A 119 19.60 -26.45 -13.43
N ALA A 120 20.37 -25.87 -12.50
CA ALA A 120 21.73 -26.33 -12.22
C ALA A 120 21.77 -27.76 -11.63
N GLN A 121 20.85 -28.09 -10.76
CA GLN A 121 20.73 -29.45 -10.20
C GLN A 121 20.36 -30.48 -11.29
N LYS A 122 19.50 -30.09 -12.22
CA LYS A 122 19.14 -30.91 -13.38
C LYS A 122 20.36 -31.15 -14.31
N GLU A 123 21.18 -30.13 -14.56
CA GLU A 123 22.42 -30.26 -15.35
C GLU A 123 23.47 -31.11 -14.65
N LEU A 124 23.53 -31.06 -13.31
CA LEU A 124 24.44 -31.90 -12.50
C LEU A 124 23.98 -33.37 -12.36
N GLY A 125 22.78 -33.69 -12.85
CA GLY A 125 22.20 -35.01 -12.74
C GLY A 125 21.81 -35.42 -11.32
N GLU A 126 21.78 -34.49 -10.38
CA GLU A 126 21.42 -34.71 -8.97
C GLU A 126 19.91 -34.73 -8.75
N ILE A 127 19.12 -34.30 -9.69
CA ILE A 127 17.65 -34.43 -9.68
C ILE A 127 17.25 -35.31 -10.85
N SER A 128 17.01 -36.58 -10.60
CA SER A 128 16.04 -37.35 -11.37
C SER A 128 14.68 -36.63 -11.20
N ASP A 129 14.06 -36.37 -12.33
CA ASP A 129 12.75 -35.66 -12.46
C ASP A 129 11.87 -35.97 -11.24
N GLU A 130 11.52 -34.93 -10.41
CA GLU A 130 10.62 -35.11 -9.24
C GLU A 130 9.29 -35.76 -9.65
N GLY A 131 8.91 -35.67 -10.94
CA GLY A 131 7.83 -36.41 -11.54
C GLY A 131 8.01 -37.92 -11.50
N ASP A 132 9.25 -38.43 -11.61
CA ASP A 132 9.51 -39.87 -11.65
C ASP A 132 9.42 -40.49 -10.25
N GLU A 133 9.79 -39.78 -9.20
CA GLU A 133 9.75 -40.28 -7.81
C GLU A 133 8.31 -40.41 -7.29
N PHE A 134 7.49 -39.42 -7.55
CA PHE A 134 6.06 -39.46 -7.24
C PHE A 134 5.29 -40.49 -8.06
N ASP A 135 5.66 -40.69 -9.32
CA ASP A 135 5.07 -41.71 -10.19
C ASP A 135 5.50 -43.11 -9.77
N VAL A 136 6.72 -43.29 -9.29
CA VAL A 136 7.20 -44.56 -8.71
C VAL A 136 6.45 -44.86 -7.42
N LEU A 137 6.24 -43.87 -6.54
CA LEU A 137 5.46 -44.03 -5.31
C LEU A 137 4.00 -44.36 -5.60
N ASP A 138 3.36 -43.71 -6.53
CA ASP A 138 1.97 -43.95 -6.94
C ASP A 138 1.80 -45.40 -7.46
N LYS A 139 2.72 -45.88 -8.31
CA LYS A 139 2.76 -47.24 -8.80
C LYS A 139 3.02 -48.25 -7.67
N LYS A 140 3.83 -47.94 -6.66
CA LYS A 140 4.06 -48.79 -5.48
C LYS A 140 2.81 -48.89 -4.61
N ILE A 141 2.10 -47.77 -4.39
CA ILE A 141 0.84 -47.70 -3.66
C ILE A 141 -0.22 -48.55 -4.36
N GLU A 142 -0.34 -48.49 -5.68
CA GLU A 142 -1.29 -49.30 -6.44
C GLU A 142 -0.99 -50.78 -6.40
N LYS A 143 0.30 -51.18 -6.40
CA LYS A 143 0.74 -52.59 -6.36
C LYS A 143 0.79 -53.17 -4.96
N SER A 144 0.57 -52.37 -3.92
CA SER A 144 0.74 -52.83 -2.52
C SER A 144 -0.34 -53.78 -2.02
N GLY A 145 -1.47 -53.94 -2.75
CA GLY A 145 -2.56 -54.82 -2.34
C GLY A 145 -3.34 -54.33 -1.11
N MET A 146 -3.26 -53.08 -0.77
CA MET A 146 -3.99 -52.47 0.36
C MET A 146 -5.52 -52.56 0.21
N PRO A 147 -6.28 -52.65 1.33
CA PRO A 147 -7.74 -52.45 1.30
C PRO A 147 -8.10 -51.09 0.69
N LYS A 148 -9.27 -51.01 0.06
CA LYS A 148 -9.73 -49.80 -0.68
C LYS A 148 -9.63 -48.52 0.16
N GLU A 149 -10.03 -48.55 1.42
CA GLU A 149 -9.95 -47.39 2.33
C GLU A 149 -8.51 -46.93 2.60
N ALA A 150 -7.58 -47.86 2.74
CA ALA A 150 -6.16 -47.53 2.93
C ALA A 150 -5.53 -46.97 1.65
N LEU A 151 -5.91 -47.50 0.49
CA LEU A 151 -5.44 -47.05 -0.81
C LEU A 151 -5.91 -45.62 -1.12
N GLU A 152 -7.17 -45.27 -0.81
CA GLU A 152 -7.70 -43.91 -0.96
C GLU A 152 -6.99 -42.91 -0.03
N LYS A 153 -6.73 -43.29 1.22
CA LYS A 153 -5.96 -42.48 2.15
C LYS A 153 -4.53 -42.27 1.68
N ALA A 154 -3.83 -43.30 1.26
CA ALA A 154 -2.45 -43.22 0.76
C ALA A 154 -2.36 -42.28 -0.47
N LYS A 155 -3.28 -42.41 -1.42
CA LYS A 155 -3.36 -41.49 -2.58
C LYS A 155 -3.68 -40.04 -2.19
N SER A 156 -4.53 -39.85 -1.19
CA SER A 156 -4.83 -38.50 -0.67
C SER A 156 -3.62 -37.85 -0.03
N GLU A 157 -2.84 -38.61 0.78
CA GLU A 157 -1.62 -38.08 1.42
C GLU A 157 -0.51 -37.85 0.39
N LEU A 158 -0.33 -38.71 -0.61
CA LEU A 158 0.60 -38.49 -1.71
C LEU A 158 0.25 -37.20 -2.51
N ASN A 159 -1.03 -36.93 -2.76
CA ASN A 159 -1.45 -35.70 -3.42
C ASN A 159 -1.20 -34.46 -2.56
N LYS A 160 -1.39 -34.53 -1.27
CA LYS A 160 -1.01 -33.45 -0.35
C LYS A 160 0.51 -33.21 -0.37
N PHE A 161 1.30 -34.29 -0.34
CA PHE A 161 2.74 -34.20 -0.39
C PHE A 161 3.25 -33.57 -1.69
N LYS A 162 2.65 -33.90 -2.84
CA LYS A 162 2.92 -33.25 -4.14
C LYS A 162 2.68 -31.73 -4.13
N GLN A 163 1.77 -31.24 -3.27
CA GLN A 163 1.44 -29.81 -3.17
C GLN A 163 2.23 -29.05 -2.08
N MET A 164 2.96 -29.78 -1.23
CA MET A 164 3.78 -29.18 -0.18
C MET A 164 5.11 -28.67 -0.75
N ALA A 165 5.59 -27.55 -0.19
CA ALA A 165 6.93 -27.07 -0.54
C ALA A 165 7.99 -28.04 0.03
N PRO A 166 9.00 -28.46 -0.76
CA PRO A 166 10.01 -29.43 -0.34
C PRO A 166 10.79 -29.05 0.94
N SER A 167 10.77 -27.75 1.29
CA SER A 167 11.44 -27.22 2.47
C SER A 167 10.54 -27.05 3.69
N SER A 168 9.30 -27.54 3.67
CA SER A 168 8.42 -27.46 4.83
C SER A 168 8.79 -28.53 5.88
N ALA A 169 8.71 -28.16 7.17
CA ALA A 169 8.95 -29.12 8.26
C ALA A 169 7.95 -30.29 8.24
N GLU A 170 6.79 -30.11 7.64
CA GLU A 170 5.74 -31.11 7.47
C GLU A 170 6.09 -32.16 6.41
N ALA A 171 6.81 -31.76 5.33
CA ALA A 171 7.24 -32.67 4.27
C ALA A 171 8.30 -33.68 4.75
N SER A 172 9.02 -33.39 5.85
CA SER A 172 10.01 -34.31 6.42
C SER A 172 9.42 -35.39 7.34
N VAL A 173 8.13 -35.33 7.65
CA VAL A 173 7.42 -36.22 8.59
C VAL A 173 6.47 -37.17 7.85
N VAL A 174 6.09 -36.85 6.61
CA VAL A 174 5.23 -37.64 5.75
C VAL A 174 6.08 -38.60 4.91
#